data_6721e34ff9fe8bb64ba58d8cb67bc620
#
_entry.id   6721e34ff9fe8bb64ba58d8cb67bc620
#
_cell.length_a   1.000
_cell.length_b   1.000
_cell.length_c   1.000
_cell.angle_alpha   90.00
_cell.angle_beta   90.00
_cell.angle_gamma   90.00
#
_symmetry.space_group_name_H-M   'P 1'
#
loop_
_entity.id
_entity.type
_entity.pdbx_description
1 polymer ?
#
loop_
_entity_poly.entity_id
_entity_poly.type
_entity_poly.pdbx_seq_one_letter_code
_entity_poly.pdbx_strand_id
1 'polypeptide(L)'
;MSGRKASIVARIHGLKHILRVLLLSLIYIHNAGDPLSEADRQILIYFSLLHDIGRTTDDRDDRHGEQSVVLTSKKGIRLRGIRLSRKEYRIAELVITHHCHDDITGVAAIMSEPGLSRKEKERVIHLYYICKDMDGLDRVRFNGLDYRMPVSYTHLRA
;
A
#
# COMPACT_ATOMS: atom_id res chain seq x y z
N MET A 1 -20.01 -26.05 15.20
CA MET A 1 -19.68 -25.99 13.75
C MET A 1 -20.09 -24.63 13.18
N SER A 2 -19.40 -23.55 13.54
CA SER A 2 -19.81 -22.16 13.18
C SER A 2 -18.66 -21.30 12.59
N GLY A 3 -17.56 -21.87 12.12
CA GLY A 3 -16.37 -21.10 11.76
C GLY A 3 -16.17 -20.77 10.26
N ARG A 4 -17.07 -21.16 9.34
CA ARG A 4 -16.81 -21.03 7.89
C ARG A 4 -17.57 -19.90 7.18
N LYS A 5 -18.57 -19.29 7.78
CA LYS A 5 -19.38 -18.24 7.11
C LYS A 5 -18.77 -16.83 7.22
N ALA A 6 -18.04 -16.53 8.29
CA ALA A 6 -17.39 -15.23 8.46
C ALA A 6 -16.27 -14.95 7.42
N SER A 7 -15.57 -16.00 6.95
CA SER A 7 -14.47 -15.92 5.99
C SER A 7 -14.87 -15.44 4.57
N ILE A 8 -16.13 -15.64 4.15
CA ILE A 8 -16.55 -15.31 2.76
C ILE A 8 -17.00 -13.84 2.66
N VAL A 9 -17.65 -13.31 3.68
CA VAL A 9 -18.13 -11.91 3.69
C VAL A 9 -16.97 -10.93 3.82
N ALA A 10 -15.97 -11.21 4.67
CA ALA A 10 -14.76 -10.44 4.78
C ALA A 10 -13.96 -10.41 3.47
N ARG A 11 -13.93 -11.51 2.70
CA ARG A 11 -13.26 -11.58 1.39
C ARG A 11 -13.92 -10.69 0.32
N ILE A 12 -15.25 -10.53 0.34
CA ILE A 12 -15.97 -9.71 -0.65
C ILE A 12 -15.73 -8.22 -0.39
N HIS A 13 -15.70 -7.78 0.87
CA HIS A 13 -15.37 -6.40 1.23
C HIS A 13 -13.90 -6.09 0.92
N GLY A 14 -12.97 -6.97 1.26
CA GLY A 14 -11.56 -6.84 0.96
C GLY A 14 -11.25 -6.74 -0.53
N LEU A 15 -11.85 -7.57 -1.38
CA LEU A 15 -11.61 -7.52 -2.83
C LEU A 15 -12.10 -6.22 -3.46
N LYS A 16 -13.25 -5.70 -3.05
CA LYS A 16 -13.76 -4.42 -3.56
C LYS A 16 -12.84 -3.26 -3.20
N HIS A 17 -12.30 -3.26 -2.00
CA HIS A 17 -11.30 -2.27 -1.57
C HIS A 17 -10.04 -2.35 -2.45
N ILE A 18 -9.46 -3.53 -2.57
CA ILE A 18 -8.26 -3.77 -3.40
C ILE A 18 -8.48 -3.29 -4.84
N LEU A 19 -9.63 -3.58 -5.45
CA LEU A 19 -9.92 -3.15 -6.82
C LEU A 19 -10.06 -1.63 -6.94
N ARG A 20 -10.60 -0.93 -5.94
CA ARG A 20 -10.70 0.53 -5.96
C ARG A 20 -9.34 1.18 -5.75
N VAL A 21 -8.53 0.67 -4.82
CA VAL A 21 -7.14 1.16 -4.63
C VAL A 21 -6.33 0.95 -5.90
N LEU A 22 -6.49 -0.19 -6.58
CA LEU A 22 -5.87 -0.43 -7.89
C LEU A 22 -6.34 0.58 -8.94
N LEU A 23 -7.64 0.84 -9.03
CA LEU A 23 -8.18 1.83 -9.98
C LEU A 23 -7.63 3.22 -9.70
N LEU A 24 -7.60 3.66 -8.44
CA LEU A 24 -7.01 4.95 -8.03
C LEU A 24 -5.53 5.03 -8.40
N SER A 25 -4.78 3.96 -8.17
CA SER A 25 -3.36 3.89 -8.56
C SER A 25 -3.16 3.98 -10.07
N LEU A 26 -4.00 3.33 -10.86
CA LEU A 26 -3.94 3.41 -12.33
C LEU A 26 -4.30 4.81 -12.84
N ILE A 27 -5.31 5.46 -12.24
CA ILE A 27 -5.66 6.86 -12.55
C ILE A 27 -4.49 7.78 -12.20
N TYR A 28 -3.87 7.59 -11.03
CA TYR A 28 -2.69 8.35 -10.63
C TYR A 28 -1.52 8.16 -11.62
N ILE A 29 -1.17 6.92 -11.95
CA ILE A 29 -0.11 6.59 -12.90
C ILE A 29 -0.35 7.25 -14.27
N HIS A 30 -1.61 7.29 -14.73
CA HIS A 30 -1.98 7.89 -16.01
C HIS A 30 -1.88 9.42 -16.00
N ASN A 31 -2.23 10.06 -14.88
CA ASN A 31 -2.30 11.52 -14.75
C ASN A 31 -1.10 12.16 -14.05
N ALA A 32 -0.15 11.37 -13.55
CA ALA A 32 1.01 11.89 -12.85
C ALA A 32 1.81 12.82 -13.76
N GLY A 33 1.94 14.08 -13.35
CA GLY A 33 2.76 15.07 -14.06
C GLY A 33 4.26 14.76 -13.97
N ASP A 34 4.70 14.15 -12.88
CA ASP A 34 6.06 13.65 -12.72
C ASP A 34 6.19 12.24 -13.33
N PRO A 35 7.24 11.99 -14.12
CA PRO A 35 7.44 10.70 -14.75
C PRO A 35 7.83 9.65 -13.71
N LEU A 36 6.85 8.88 -13.25
CA LEU A 36 7.12 7.66 -12.49
C LEU A 36 7.95 6.70 -13.36
N SER A 37 9.02 6.15 -12.78
CA SER A 37 9.74 5.07 -13.45
C SER A 37 8.81 3.87 -13.65
N GLU A 38 9.14 3.01 -14.61
CA GLU A 38 8.38 1.76 -14.83
C GLU A 38 8.35 0.89 -13.57
N ALA A 39 9.46 0.86 -12.83
CA ALA A 39 9.53 0.16 -11.54
C ALA A 39 8.59 0.77 -10.50
N ASP A 40 8.47 2.11 -10.41
CA ASP A 40 7.55 2.76 -9.48
C ASP A 40 6.09 2.44 -9.81
N ARG A 41 5.72 2.47 -11.10
CA ARG A 41 4.39 2.07 -11.56
C ARG A 41 4.06 0.63 -11.15
N GLN A 42 5.02 -0.28 -11.35
CA GLN A 42 4.84 -1.68 -10.96
C GLN A 42 4.77 -1.86 -9.43
N ILE A 43 5.50 -1.06 -8.65
CA ILE A 43 5.41 -1.05 -7.18
C ILE A 43 4.02 -0.58 -6.74
N LEU A 44 3.46 0.47 -7.34
CA LEU A 44 2.12 0.95 -7.02
C LEU A 44 1.05 -0.11 -7.32
N ILE A 45 1.15 -0.80 -8.45
CA ILE A 45 0.24 -1.92 -8.79
C ILE A 45 0.41 -3.08 -7.81
N TYR A 46 1.65 -3.43 -7.48
CA TYR A 46 1.97 -4.50 -6.53
C TYR A 46 1.40 -4.21 -5.14
N PHE A 47 1.61 -2.97 -4.65
CA PHE A 47 1.01 -2.49 -3.41
C PHE A 47 -0.51 -2.62 -3.44
N SER A 48 -1.16 -2.08 -4.47
CA SER A 48 -2.64 -2.06 -4.59
C SER A 48 -3.24 -3.44 -4.44
N LEU A 49 -2.59 -4.46 -4.99
CA LEU A 49 -3.09 -5.84 -4.99
C LEU A 49 -2.78 -6.61 -3.71
N LEU A 50 -1.73 -6.24 -2.97
CA LEU A 50 -1.19 -7.08 -1.90
C LEU A 50 -1.15 -6.43 -0.51
N HIS A 51 -1.38 -5.11 -0.39
CA HIS A 51 -1.20 -4.40 0.90
C HIS A 51 -2.08 -4.95 2.03
N ASP A 52 -3.29 -5.39 1.72
CA ASP A 52 -4.33 -5.80 2.69
C ASP A 52 -4.61 -7.32 2.72
N ILE A 53 -3.87 -8.14 1.97
CA ILE A 53 -4.15 -9.59 1.90
C ILE A 53 -3.92 -10.31 3.23
N GLY A 54 -3.13 -9.74 4.14
CA GLY A 54 -2.88 -10.24 5.49
C GLY A 54 -3.89 -9.77 6.52
N ARG A 55 -4.78 -8.85 6.18
CA ARG A 55 -5.79 -8.32 7.08
C ARG A 55 -6.85 -9.36 7.41
N THR A 56 -7.12 -9.55 8.70
CA THR A 56 -8.06 -10.57 9.19
C THR A 56 -9.34 -10.00 9.79
N THR A 57 -9.32 -8.71 10.17
CA THR A 57 -10.44 -7.98 10.80
C THR A 57 -10.62 -6.63 10.15
N ASP A 58 -11.81 -6.02 10.32
CA ASP A 58 -12.08 -4.64 9.90
C ASP A 58 -11.69 -3.61 10.99
N ASP A 59 -11.29 -4.09 12.18
CA ASP A 59 -10.79 -3.23 13.26
C ASP A 59 -9.42 -2.63 12.93
N ARG A 60 -9.01 -1.64 13.72
CA ARG A 60 -7.66 -1.08 13.62
C ARG A 60 -6.62 -2.16 13.86
N ASP A 61 -5.78 -2.39 12.87
CA ASP A 61 -4.68 -3.36 12.91
C ASP A 61 -3.43 -2.71 12.32
N ASP A 62 -2.53 -2.28 13.19
CA ASP A 62 -1.28 -1.62 12.79
C ASP A 62 -0.22 -2.63 12.29
N ARG A 63 -0.55 -3.94 12.19
CA ARG A 63 0.35 -5.01 11.75
C ARG A 63 -0.08 -5.71 10.47
N HIS A 64 -1.23 -5.37 9.91
CA HIS A 64 -1.72 -6.07 8.70
C HIS A 64 -0.79 -5.91 7.49
N GLY A 65 -0.05 -4.81 7.40
CA GLY A 65 0.98 -4.61 6.36
C GLY A 65 2.11 -5.63 6.47
N GLU A 66 2.68 -5.82 7.67
CA GLU A 66 3.68 -6.87 7.94
C GLU A 66 3.12 -8.27 7.64
N GLN A 67 1.91 -8.54 8.09
CA GLN A 67 1.22 -9.82 7.84
C GLN A 67 1.00 -10.07 6.34
N SER A 68 0.71 -9.03 5.56
CA SER A 68 0.58 -9.10 4.10
C SER A 68 1.89 -9.50 3.42
N VAL A 69 3.01 -8.90 3.82
CA VAL A 69 4.34 -9.27 3.31
C VAL A 69 4.70 -10.71 3.67
N VAL A 70 4.50 -11.09 4.94
CA VAL A 70 4.76 -12.46 5.40
C VAL A 70 3.90 -13.47 4.63
N LEU A 71 2.62 -13.18 4.44
CA LEU A 71 1.71 -14.06 3.71
C LEU A 71 2.10 -14.20 2.24
N THR A 72 2.46 -13.09 1.58
CA THR A 72 2.94 -13.06 0.19
C THR A 72 4.17 -13.93 0.01
N SER A 73 5.16 -13.75 0.89
CA SER A 73 6.40 -14.53 0.87
C SER A 73 6.15 -16.01 1.17
N LYS A 74 5.42 -16.32 2.26
CA LYS A 74 5.15 -17.70 2.69
C LYS A 74 4.38 -18.52 1.68
N LYS A 75 3.45 -17.88 0.95
CA LYS A 75 2.66 -18.52 -0.11
C LYS A 75 3.30 -18.46 -1.48
N GLY A 76 4.45 -17.80 -1.62
CA GLY A 76 5.13 -17.64 -2.89
C GLY A 76 4.28 -16.89 -3.94
N ILE A 77 3.47 -15.90 -3.49
CA ILE A 77 2.58 -15.16 -4.39
C ILE A 77 3.43 -14.38 -5.39
N ARG A 78 3.19 -14.60 -6.67
CA ARG A 78 3.80 -13.88 -7.78
C ARG A 78 2.72 -13.30 -8.68
N LEU A 79 2.77 -12.02 -8.92
CA LEU A 79 1.84 -11.35 -9.83
C LEU A 79 2.37 -11.44 -11.27
N ARG A 80 1.56 -12.07 -12.15
CA ARG A 80 1.92 -12.17 -13.56
C ARG A 80 1.97 -10.78 -14.18
N GLY A 81 3.08 -10.49 -14.88
CA GLY A 81 3.31 -9.18 -15.50
C GLY A 81 4.12 -8.20 -14.65
N ILE A 82 4.28 -8.43 -13.35
CA ILE A 82 5.17 -7.65 -12.48
C ILE A 82 6.60 -8.17 -12.62
N ARG A 83 7.52 -7.27 -13.01
CA ARG A 83 8.94 -7.56 -13.23
C ARG A 83 9.81 -6.60 -12.42
N LEU A 84 9.84 -6.82 -11.12
CA LEU A 84 10.66 -6.04 -10.19
C LEU A 84 11.99 -6.77 -9.94
N SER A 85 13.08 -6.01 -9.80
CA SER A 85 14.33 -6.52 -9.26
C SER A 85 14.19 -6.88 -7.79
N ARG A 86 15.15 -7.62 -7.23
CA ARG A 86 15.17 -7.95 -5.78
C ARG A 86 15.09 -6.69 -4.92
N LYS A 87 15.77 -5.62 -5.33
CA LYS A 87 15.76 -4.34 -4.62
C LYS A 87 14.39 -3.67 -4.68
N GLU A 88 13.75 -3.68 -5.82
CA GLU A 88 12.42 -3.09 -6.00
C GLU A 88 11.33 -3.87 -5.27
N TYR A 89 11.44 -5.21 -5.19
CA TYR A 89 10.58 -5.99 -4.30
C TYR A 89 10.78 -5.58 -2.84
N ARG A 90 12.04 -5.35 -2.39
CA ARG A 90 12.30 -4.85 -1.03
C ARG A 90 11.64 -3.50 -0.78
N ILE A 91 11.68 -2.57 -1.75
CA ILE A 91 11.00 -1.28 -1.65
C ILE A 91 9.48 -1.48 -1.53
N ALA A 92 8.89 -2.31 -2.37
CA ALA A 92 7.45 -2.61 -2.31
C ALA A 92 7.04 -3.22 -0.97
N GLU A 93 7.84 -4.15 -0.43
CA GLU A 93 7.62 -4.76 0.88
C GLU A 93 7.70 -3.74 2.02
N LEU A 94 8.64 -2.80 1.99
CA LEU A 94 8.73 -1.72 2.97
C LEU A 94 7.49 -0.82 2.95
N VAL A 95 7.05 -0.42 1.76
CA VAL A 95 5.83 0.39 1.61
C VAL A 95 4.62 -0.37 2.15
N ILE A 96 4.44 -1.65 1.81
CA ILE A 96 3.36 -2.49 2.31
C ILE A 96 3.45 -2.64 3.84
N THR A 97 4.64 -2.91 4.38
CA THR A 97 4.82 -3.11 5.83
C THR A 97 4.37 -1.89 6.62
N HIS A 98 4.70 -0.70 6.14
CA HIS A 98 4.53 0.52 6.92
C HIS A 98 3.28 1.34 6.58
N HIS A 99 2.51 1.00 5.53
CA HIS A 99 1.35 1.81 5.11
C HIS A 99 0.28 1.96 6.20
N CYS A 100 0.15 1.00 7.11
CA CYS A 100 -0.81 1.01 8.20
C CYS A 100 -0.39 1.85 9.43
N HIS A 101 0.87 2.29 9.47
CA HIS A 101 1.36 3.17 10.53
C HIS A 101 0.98 4.63 10.27
N ASP A 102 1.00 5.46 11.33
CA ASP A 102 1.01 6.91 11.15
C ASP A 102 2.27 7.37 10.40
N ASP A 103 2.22 8.58 9.83
CA ASP A 103 3.28 9.06 8.94
C ASP A 103 4.63 9.22 9.66
N ILE A 104 4.62 9.66 10.92
CA ILE A 104 5.84 9.86 11.70
C ILE A 104 6.52 8.51 11.94
N THR A 105 5.76 7.52 12.40
CA THR A 105 6.25 6.17 12.67
C THR A 105 6.72 5.48 11.38
N GLY A 106 5.94 5.56 10.31
CA GLY A 106 6.26 4.93 9.03
C GLY A 106 7.51 5.52 8.39
N VAL A 107 7.63 6.85 8.35
CA VAL A 107 8.81 7.54 7.82
C VAL A 107 10.04 7.24 8.66
N ALA A 108 9.95 7.28 9.99
CA ALA A 108 11.07 6.96 10.87
C ALA A 108 11.58 5.51 10.66
N ALA A 109 10.67 4.56 10.49
CA ALA A 109 11.02 3.17 10.20
C ALA A 109 11.75 3.04 8.85
N ILE A 110 11.25 3.68 7.79
CA ILE A 110 11.89 3.69 6.46
C ILE A 110 13.28 4.35 6.54
N MET A 111 13.41 5.46 7.27
CA MET A 111 14.70 6.15 7.43
C MET A 111 15.72 5.34 8.21
N SER A 112 15.29 4.47 9.12
CA SER A 112 16.17 3.57 9.87
C SER A 112 16.55 2.29 9.12
N GLU A 113 15.92 2.00 7.96
CA GLU A 113 16.15 0.77 7.21
C GLU A 113 17.62 0.64 6.78
N PRO A 114 18.31 -0.46 7.16
CA PRO A 114 19.68 -0.70 6.75
C PRO A 114 19.76 -1.10 5.27
N GLY A 115 20.88 -0.79 4.62
CA GLY A 115 21.17 -1.24 3.26
C GLY A 115 20.52 -0.40 2.15
N LEU A 116 19.79 0.68 2.49
CA LEU A 116 19.33 1.67 1.53
C LEU A 116 20.12 2.95 1.65
N SER A 117 20.54 3.51 0.51
CA SER A 117 21.12 4.85 0.44
C SER A 117 20.05 5.91 0.79
N ARG A 118 20.51 7.15 1.12
CA ARG A 118 19.60 8.26 1.38
C ARG A 118 18.62 8.50 0.23
N LYS A 119 19.11 8.52 -1.01
CA LYS A 119 18.26 8.70 -2.21
C LYS A 119 17.20 7.60 -2.34
N GLU A 120 17.55 6.36 -2.01
CA GLU A 120 16.60 5.25 -2.03
C GLU A 120 15.55 5.38 -0.94
N LYS A 121 15.92 5.81 0.27
CA LYS A 121 14.98 6.08 1.35
C LYS A 121 14.01 7.20 0.99
N GLU A 122 14.50 8.28 0.38
CA GLU A 122 13.65 9.37 -0.15
C GLU A 122 12.65 8.84 -1.19
N ARG A 123 13.08 7.96 -2.12
CA ARG A 123 12.20 7.30 -3.08
C ARG A 123 11.16 6.42 -2.39
N VAL A 124 11.55 5.63 -1.39
CA VAL A 124 10.61 4.79 -0.62
C VAL A 124 9.56 5.64 0.08
N ILE A 125 9.97 6.75 0.71
CA ILE A 125 9.07 7.68 1.39
C ILE A 125 8.08 8.31 0.40
N HIS A 126 8.55 8.71 -0.78
CA HIS A 126 7.68 9.23 -1.83
C HIS A 126 6.61 8.20 -2.24
N LEU A 127 7.00 6.96 -2.54
CA LEU A 127 6.08 5.88 -2.88
C LEU A 127 5.15 5.51 -1.71
N TYR A 128 5.65 5.55 -0.48
CA TYR A 128 4.88 5.33 0.73
C TYR A 128 3.71 6.32 0.84
N TYR A 129 3.96 7.61 0.62
CA TYR A 129 2.90 8.62 0.65
C TYR A 129 1.87 8.40 -0.46
N ILE A 130 2.32 8.16 -1.70
CA ILE A 130 1.40 7.88 -2.81
C ILE A 130 0.51 6.67 -2.49
N CYS A 131 1.08 5.59 -2.01
CA CYS A 131 0.34 4.37 -1.67
C CYS A 131 -0.67 4.60 -0.55
N LYS A 132 -0.29 5.33 0.50
CA LYS A 132 -1.21 5.70 1.58
C LYS A 132 -2.35 6.59 1.11
N ASP A 133 -2.09 7.51 0.19
CA ASP A 133 -3.11 8.36 -0.38
C ASP A 133 -4.13 7.53 -1.18
N MET A 134 -3.67 6.57 -1.98
CA MET A 134 -4.56 5.68 -2.74
C MET A 134 -5.43 4.82 -1.83
N ASP A 135 -4.86 4.27 -0.75
CA ASP A 135 -5.59 3.54 0.27
C ASP A 135 -6.57 4.45 1.06
N GLY A 136 -6.07 5.63 1.47
CA GLY A 136 -6.85 6.61 2.23
C GLY A 136 -8.05 7.16 1.46
N LEU A 137 -7.91 7.43 0.17
CA LEU A 137 -8.99 7.90 -0.70
C LEU A 137 -10.15 6.90 -0.78
N ASP A 138 -9.90 5.60 -0.68
CA ASP A 138 -10.97 4.61 -0.65
C ASP A 138 -11.80 4.64 0.65
N ARG A 139 -11.30 5.21 1.74
CA ARG A 139 -12.03 5.35 3.02
C ARG A 139 -13.22 6.29 2.93
N VAL A 140 -13.27 7.17 1.93
CA VAL A 140 -14.39 8.09 1.64
C VAL A 140 -15.75 7.38 1.62
N ARG A 141 -15.79 6.09 1.29
CA ARG A 141 -17.02 5.27 1.23
C ARG A 141 -17.75 5.11 2.56
N PHE A 142 -17.09 5.34 3.71
CA PHE A 142 -17.67 5.05 5.01
C PHE A 142 -18.35 6.25 5.69
N ASN A 143 -17.84 7.48 5.53
CA ASN A 143 -18.37 8.66 6.24
C ASN A 143 -18.25 9.96 5.42
N GLY A 144 -18.08 9.89 4.10
CA GLY A 144 -17.74 11.07 3.29
C GLY A 144 -16.26 11.47 3.46
N LEU A 145 -15.82 12.43 2.66
CA LEU A 145 -14.48 13.00 2.76
C LEU A 145 -14.37 13.77 4.09
N ASP A 146 -13.71 13.19 5.08
CA ASP A 146 -13.20 13.97 6.20
C ASP A 146 -11.89 14.66 5.77
N TYR A 147 -12.01 15.88 5.24
CA TYR A 147 -10.88 16.72 4.83
C TYR A 147 -9.94 17.11 6.00
N ARG A 148 -10.25 16.72 7.23
CA ARG A 148 -9.38 16.85 8.40
C ARG A 148 -8.42 15.68 8.56
N MET A 149 -8.65 14.58 7.83
CA MET A 149 -7.68 13.48 7.75
C MET A 149 -6.66 13.85 6.66
N PRO A 150 -5.38 14.03 6.99
CA PRO A 150 -4.41 14.44 5.99
C PRO A 150 -4.25 13.35 4.91
N VAL A 151 -4.73 13.65 3.74
CA VAL A 151 -4.14 13.14 2.50
C VAL A 151 -2.76 13.78 2.48
N SER A 152 -1.70 13.01 2.23
CA SER A 152 -0.32 13.46 2.48
C SER A 152 -0.06 14.87 1.93
N TYR A 153 0.63 15.69 2.70
CA TYR A 153 0.91 17.12 2.41
C TYR A 153 1.59 17.37 1.06
N THR A 154 2.09 16.34 0.40
CA THR A 154 2.84 16.42 -0.86
C THR A 154 1.95 16.66 -2.08
N HIS A 155 0.67 16.31 -2.04
CA HIS A 155 -0.23 16.41 -3.21
C HIS A 155 -1.14 17.65 -3.19
N LEU A 156 -1.18 18.40 -2.08
CA LEU A 156 -1.98 19.63 -1.96
C LEU A 156 -1.24 20.91 -2.41
N ARG A 157 -0.01 20.80 -2.93
CA ARG A 157 0.81 21.93 -3.39
C ARG A 157 1.14 21.91 -4.88
N ALA A 158 0.41 21.13 -5.67
CA ALA A 158 0.51 21.17 -7.13
C ALA A 158 -0.59 22.07 -7.72
#